data_11766bd2c213c146fa310e7cda081f19
#
_entry.id   11766bd2c213c146fa310e7cda081f19
#
_cell.length_a   1.000
_cell.length_b   1.000
_cell.length_c   1.000
_cell.angle_alpha   90.00
_cell.angle_beta   90.00
_cell.angle_gamma   90.00
#
_symmetry.space_group_name_H-M   'P 1'
#
loop_
_entity.id
_entity.type
_entity.pdbx_description
1 polymer ?
#
loop_
_entity_poly.entity_id
_entity_poly.type
_entity_poly.pdbx_seq_one_letter_code
_entity_poly.pdbx_strand_id
1 'polypeptide(L)'
;MGTPFQRSAVEDMSFDVYDGEFLGIIGHTGSGKSTLIQHLNGLLRPTSGQILLHGKDIWAEPKKIRDVRFQVGLVFQYPEYQLFEETVYKDIAFGPINQGKTGEELDRCVREAARLVGIRDDQLDKSPFELSGGQKRRVALAGVMAMDPQVLVLDEPTAGLDPAGRENLMANIRDYHRNKKRTIILVSHSMDEIARNVDRILVLKSAHVLMSGTPAEVFARAEELLSAGLDVPQVTRIAMRLREQGLAIDLRSTPWRPGAGAAGAEKGGDGMLKDITLGQFFPGNTVAHRLDPRTKILLVVLYIVALFCAKSLLAYGILAAVLAVCVRISRVGIKSLVRGLKPVVFIIVFTGILNLFFTPGEHILAELGFLRISAEGLQNAVFIVLRIMLLIMGTFLMTYTTSPISLTDGLERLLGGLKKIHVPVHELAMIMSIALRFIPTLIEETDKIMSAQKARGADFESGNIIQKAKALIPILVPLFISAFRRADELAVAMECRCYHGGEGRTKLHVLQYEGRDYLALALGLAVTAGIIVLRQFT
;
A
#
# COMPACT_ATOMS: atom_id res chain seq x y z
N MET A 1 5.34 -10.06 12.81
CA MET A 1 6.14 -11.22 12.37
C MET A 1 5.28 -12.48 12.51
N GLY A 2 5.19 -13.32 11.49
CA GLY A 2 4.46 -14.61 11.55
C GLY A 2 3.19 -14.74 10.72
N THR A 3 3.06 -14.03 9.60
CA THR A 3 2.02 -14.34 8.60
C THR A 3 2.57 -15.30 7.56
N PRO A 4 1.76 -16.25 7.01
CA PRO A 4 2.22 -17.23 6.01
C PRO A 4 2.66 -16.62 4.67
N PHE A 5 2.56 -15.31 4.49
CA PHE A 5 2.94 -14.57 3.27
C PHE A 5 4.17 -13.66 3.46
N GLN A 6 4.92 -13.80 4.56
CA GLN A 6 6.12 -13.02 4.79
C GLN A 6 7.19 -13.42 3.78
N ARG A 7 7.57 -12.50 2.87
CA ARG A 7 8.70 -12.63 1.96
C ARG A 7 9.79 -11.66 2.37
N SER A 8 11.04 -12.11 2.34
CA SER A 8 12.21 -11.25 2.47
C SER A 8 12.34 -10.41 1.21
N ALA A 9 12.41 -9.08 1.35
CA ALA A 9 12.56 -8.17 0.23
C ALA A 9 14.04 -7.81 -0.02
N VAL A 10 14.86 -7.88 1.03
CA VAL A 10 16.33 -7.69 1.03
C VAL A 10 16.89 -8.72 2.00
N GLU A 11 17.84 -9.53 1.57
CA GLU A 11 18.38 -10.62 2.35
C GLU A 11 19.90 -10.75 2.09
N ASP A 12 20.66 -10.72 3.17
CA ASP A 12 22.13 -10.88 3.16
C ASP A 12 22.83 -10.04 2.09
N MET A 13 22.49 -8.74 2.03
CA MET A 13 23.12 -7.78 1.12
C MET A 13 24.22 -7.01 1.84
N SER A 14 25.47 -7.17 1.37
CA SER A 14 26.62 -6.39 1.81
C SER A 14 27.31 -5.76 0.60
N PHE A 15 27.43 -4.45 0.57
CA PHE A 15 28.11 -3.69 -0.48
C PHE A 15 28.49 -2.31 0.04
N ASP A 16 29.49 -1.71 -0.61
CA ASP A 16 29.94 -0.34 -0.34
C ASP A 16 29.56 0.59 -1.48
N VAL A 17 29.32 1.85 -1.16
CA VAL A 17 29.17 2.95 -2.11
C VAL A 17 30.26 3.97 -1.81
N TYR A 18 31.06 4.33 -2.81
CA TYR A 18 32.20 5.22 -2.63
C TYR A 18 31.77 6.67 -2.78
N ASP A 19 32.46 7.56 -2.06
CA ASP A 19 32.18 9.00 -2.15
C ASP A 19 32.49 9.54 -3.56
N GLY A 20 31.53 10.30 -4.11
CA GLY A 20 31.62 10.80 -5.47
C GLY A 20 31.46 9.75 -6.57
N GLU A 21 30.98 8.55 -6.26
CA GLU A 21 30.68 7.48 -7.22
C GLU A 21 29.30 7.67 -7.89
N PHE A 22 29.20 7.30 -9.16
CA PHE A 22 27.91 7.14 -9.84
C PHE A 22 27.59 5.64 -9.94
N LEU A 23 26.84 5.11 -8.96
CA LEU A 23 26.45 3.70 -8.87
C LEU A 23 25.13 3.45 -9.58
N GLY A 24 25.08 2.45 -10.46
CA GLY A 24 23.85 1.93 -11.06
C GLY A 24 23.34 0.69 -10.30
N ILE A 25 22.05 0.62 -10.00
CA ILE A 25 21.41 -0.57 -9.43
C ILE A 25 20.42 -1.13 -10.45
N ILE A 26 20.63 -2.37 -10.88
CA ILE A 26 19.78 -3.10 -11.80
C ILE A 26 19.25 -4.39 -11.18
N GLY A 27 18.12 -4.89 -11.67
CA GLY A 27 17.50 -6.11 -11.17
C GLY A 27 16.09 -6.23 -11.74
N HIS A 28 15.54 -7.44 -11.83
CA HIS A 28 14.16 -7.64 -12.27
C HIS A 28 13.14 -7.04 -11.27
N THR A 29 11.89 -6.90 -11.70
CA THR A 29 10.80 -6.46 -10.81
C THR A 29 10.67 -7.43 -9.63
N GLY A 30 10.60 -6.87 -8.40
CA GLY A 30 10.57 -7.68 -7.17
C GLY A 30 11.94 -8.18 -6.67
N SER A 31 13.07 -7.75 -7.26
CA SER A 31 14.41 -8.09 -6.75
C SER A 31 14.84 -7.33 -5.48
N GLY A 32 14.01 -6.40 -4.97
CA GLY A 32 14.28 -5.64 -3.74
C GLY A 32 14.85 -4.24 -3.94
N LYS A 33 15.03 -3.73 -5.18
CA LYS A 33 15.61 -2.39 -5.47
C LYS A 33 14.93 -1.26 -4.69
N SER A 34 13.63 -1.09 -4.85
CA SER A 34 12.88 0.01 -4.20
C SER A 34 12.88 -0.11 -2.67
N THR A 35 12.93 -1.33 -2.14
CA THR A 35 13.07 -1.56 -0.71
C THR A 35 14.48 -1.18 -0.24
N LEU A 36 15.51 -1.55 -0.99
CA LEU A 36 16.90 -1.23 -0.68
C LEU A 36 17.11 0.30 -0.62
N ILE A 37 16.67 1.04 -1.64
CA ILE A 37 16.86 2.50 -1.65
C ILE A 37 16.11 3.21 -0.52
N GLN A 38 14.98 2.69 -0.08
CA GLN A 38 14.27 3.21 1.09
C GLN A 38 15.02 2.92 2.41
N HIS A 39 15.78 1.84 2.49
CA HIS A 39 16.68 1.59 3.61
C HIS A 39 17.84 2.59 3.62
N LEU A 40 18.43 2.91 2.45
CA LEU A 40 19.55 3.86 2.35
C LEU A 40 19.16 5.28 2.79
N ASN A 41 17.93 5.70 2.54
CA ASN A 41 17.40 7.01 3.00
C ASN A 41 16.84 6.98 4.44
N GLY A 42 16.86 5.83 5.12
CA GLY A 42 16.30 5.68 6.45
C GLY A 42 14.77 5.79 6.54
N LEU A 43 14.04 5.52 5.46
CA LEU A 43 12.59 5.37 5.48
C LEU A 43 12.16 4.03 6.05
N LEU A 44 12.94 2.99 5.77
CA LEU A 44 12.76 1.66 6.31
C LEU A 44 13.92 1.31 7.23
N ARG A 45 13.60 0.70 8.37
CA ARG A 45 14.61 0.16 9.29
C ARG A 45 14.89 -1.30 8.93
N PRO A 46 16.16 -1.72 8.81
CA PRO A 46 16.49 -3.13 8.56
C PRO A 46 16.07 -4.01 9.75
N THR A 47 15.68 -5.25 9.48
CA THR A 47 15.35 -6.24 10.51
C THR A 47 16.60 -6.72 11.22
N SER A 48 17.72 -6.81 10.49
CA SER A 48 19.06 -7.16 10.97
C SER A 48 20.11 -6.49 10.08
N GLY A 49 21.35 -6.42 10.52
CA GLY A 49 22.43 -5.72 9.82
C GLY A 49 22.48 -4.23 10.14
N GLN A 50 23.36 -3.50 9.46
CA GLN A 50 23.64 -2.09 9.69
C GLN A 50 23.76 -1.35 8.36
N ILE A 51 23.38 -0.06 8.36
CA ILE A 51 23.58 0.83 7.22
C ILE A 51 24.48 1.97 7.71
N LEU A 52 25.65 2.05 7.14
CA LEU A 52 26.66 3.00 7.56
C LEU A 52 26.71 4.20 6.60
N LEU A 53 26.62 5.41 7.13
CA LEU A 53 26.92 6.65 6.43
C LEU A 53 28.16 7.28 7.07
N HIS A 54 29.25 7.42 6.31
CA HIS A 54 30.56 7.87 6.82
C HIS A 54 31.03 7.06 8.06
N GLY A 55 30.83 5.74 8.03
CA GLY A 55 31.22 4.84 9.11
C GLY A 55 30.32 4.85 10.34
N LYS A 56 29.22 5.61 10.35
CA LYS A 56 28.24 5.67 11.45
C LYS A 56 26.94 4.98 11.04
N ASP A 57 26.41 4.13 11.92
CA ASP A 57 25.10 3.51 11.67
C ASP A 57 24.00 4.59 11.69
N ILE A 58 23.24 4.69 10.60
CA ILE A 58 22.15 5.67 10.45
C ILE A 58 21.03 5.46 11.48
N TRP A 59 20.93 4.27 12.06
CA TRP A 59 19.93 3.91 13.07
C TRP A 59 20.46 3.91 14.50
N ALA A 60 21.72 4.30 14.73
CA ALA A 60 22.28 4.43 16.09
C ALA A 60 21.45 5.40 16.95
N GLU A 61 21.00 6.52 16.35
CA GLU A 61 20.13 7.51 16.97
C GLU A 61 18.81 7.70 16.18
N PRO A 62 17.76 6.87 16.41
CA PRO A 62 16.54 6.91 15.60
C PRO A 62 15.83 8.28 15.57
N LYS A 63 16.00 9.10 16.60
CA LYS A 63 15.44 10.47 16.66
C LYS A 63 16.09 11.43 15.65
N LYS A 64 17.32 11.15 15.21
CA LYS A 64 18.07 11.97 14.23
C LYS A 64 17.98 11.42 12.80
N ILE A 65 17.14 10.43 12.53
CA ILE A 65 16.99 9.85 11.18
C ILE A 65 16.57 10.90 10.12
N ARG A 66 15.95 12.00 10.54
CA ARG A 66 15.63 13.13 9.67
C ARG A 66 16.89 13.76 9.07
N ASP A 67 17.97 13.88 9.85
CA ASP A 67 19.24 14.45 9.40
C ASP A 67 19.90 13.57 8.32
N VAL A 68 19.71 12.25 8.41
CA VAL A 68 20.14 11.31 7.37
C VAL A 68 19.39 11.55 6.06
N ARG A 69 18.10 11.84 6.09
CA ARG A 69 17.29 12.10 4.90
C ARG A 69 17.70 13.39 4.17
N PHE A 70 18.27 14.35 4.88
CA PHE A 70 18.86 15.54 4.27
C PHE A 70 20.22 15.26 3.62
N GLN A 71 20.97 14.28 4.12
CA GLN A 71 22.24 13.86 3.55
C GLN A 71 22.07 12.86 2.39
N VAL A 72 21.06 11.99 2.47
CA VAL A 72 20.71 11.02 1.45
C VAL A 72 19.36 11.41 0.85
N GLY A 73 19.35 12.21 -0.19
CA GLY A 73 18.16 12.62 -0.93
C GLY A 73 17.61 11.46 -1.75
N LEU A 74 16.30 11.23 -1.73
CA LEU A 74 15.64 10.17 -2.48
C LEU A 74 14.55 10.76 -3.38
N VAL A 75 14.66 10.49 -4.68
CA VAL A 75 13.65 10.78 -5.69
C VAL A 75 12.95 9.47 -6.06
N PHE A 76 11.65 9.40 -5.80
CA PHE A 76 10.83 8.22 -6.09
C PHE A 76 10.44 8.12 -7.56
N GLN A 77 10.03 6.94 -7.99
CA GLN A 77 9.38 6.73 -9.27
C GLN A 77 8.10 7.60 -9.37
N TYR A 78 7.91 8.31 -10.49
CA TYR A 78 6.81 9.29 -10.67
C TYR A 78 6.79 10.40 -9.61
N PRO A 79 7.87 11.14 -9.43
CA PRO A 79 8.00 12.11 -8.34
C PRO A 79 7.05 13.31 -8.49
N GLU A 80 6.45 13.51 -9.65
CA GLU A 80 5.44 14.53 -9.93
C GLU A 80 4.15 14.37 -9.11
N TYR A 81 3.86 13.17 -8.61
CA TYR A 81 2.70 12.95 -7.75
C TYR A 81 2.86 13.45 -6.31
N GLN A 82 4.07 13.88 -5.93
CA GLN A 82 4.33 14.45 -4.61
C GLN A 82 4.17 15.98 -4.55
N LEU A 83 3.95 16.67 -5.69
CA LEU A 83 3.79 18.12 -5.75
C LEU A 83 2.48 18.55 -5.09
N PHE A 84 2.51 19.59 -4.24
CA PHE A 84 1.35 19.99 -3.45
C PHE A 84 1.25 21.50 -3.20
N GLU A 85 2.30 22.25 -3.45
CA GLU A 85 2.34 23.69 -3.17
C GLU A 85 1.64 24.52 -4.26
N GLU A 86 1.31 25.76 -3.92
CA GLU A 86 0.64 26.71 -4.82
C GLU A 86 1.53 27.13 -5.99
N THR A 87 2.83 27.26 -5.75
CA THR A 87 3.82 27.67 -6.76
C THR A 87 4.99 26.69 -6.83
N VAL A 88 5.62 26.63 -8.00
CA VAL A 88 6.84 25.86 -8.23
C VAL A 88 7.93 26.25 -7.24
N TYR A 89 8.10 27.57 -6.98
CA TYR A 89 9.06 28.07 -6.01
C TYR A 89 8.83 27.47 -4.62
N LYS A 90 7.59 27.52 -4.11
CA LYS A 90 7.25 27.00 -2.78
C LYS A 90 7.49 25.49 -2.70
N ASP A 91 7.17 24.75 -3.76
CA ASP A 91 7.35 23.30 -3.76
C ASP A 91 8.84 22.90 -3.74
N ILE A 92 9.68 23.59 -4.51
CA ILE A 92 11.15 23.42 -4.45
C ILE A 92 11.70 23.83 -3.08
N ALA A 93 11.18 24.91 -2.50
CA ALA A 93 11.61 25.45 -1.22
C ALA A 93 11.27 24.54 -0.02
N PHE A 94 10.30 23.64 -0.16
CA PHE A 94 9.78 22.81 0.94
C PHE A 94 10.88 22.01 1.67
N GLY A 95 11.77 21.34 0.93
CA GLY A 95 12.90 20.61 1.51
C GLY A 95 13.88 21.50 2.27
N PRO A 96 14.42 22.57 1.64
CA PRO A 96 15.29 23.55 2.29
C PRO A 96 14.67 24.22 3.53
N ILE A 97 13.38 24.56 3.51
CA ILE A 97 12.67 25.10 4.70
C ILE A 97 12.69 24.06 5.83
N ASN A 98 12.48 22.79 5.53
CA ASN A 98 12.57 21.73 6.51
C ASN A 98 13.99 21.53 7.08
N GLN A 99 15.03 21.95 6.35
CA GLN A 99 16.42 22.04 6.84
C GLN A 99 16.65 23.27 7.72
N GLY A 100 15.70 24.20 7.80
CA GLY A 100 15.82 25.46 8.55
C GLY A 100 16.39 26.61 7.75
N LYS A 101 16.55 26.50 6.42
CA LYS A 101 17.04 27.59 5.55
C LYS A 101 15.97 28.66 5.38
N THR A 102 16.39 29.93 5.35
CA THR A 102 15.50 31.10 5.22
C THR A 102 16.16 32.18 4.40
N GLY A 103 15.39 33.20 3.98
CA GLY A 103 15.89 34.42 3.32
C GLY A 103 16.69 34.14 2.04
N GLU A 104 17.80 34.82 1.88
CA GLU A 104 18.66 34.75 0.68
C GLU A 104 19.25 33.35 0.45
N GLU A 105 19.57 32.63 1.51
CA GLU A 105 20.09 31.26 1.39
C GLU A 105 19.04 30.33 0.76
N LEU A 106 17.78 30.45 1.19
CA LEU A 106 16.66 29.68 0.64
C LEU A 106 16.46 30.00 -0.85
N ASP A 107 16.41 31.31 -1.20
CA ASP A 107 16.21 31.74 -2.60
C ASP A 107 17.35 31.24 -3.51
N ARG A 108 18.57 31.29 -3.04
CA ARG A 108 19.74 30.76 -3.77
C ARG A 108 19.61 29.26 -4.02
N CYS A 109 19.27 28.47 -2.99
CA CYS A 109 19.09 27.02 -3.13
C CYS A 109 17.99 26.66 -4.13
N VAL A 110 16.85 27.36 -4.07
CA VAL A 110 15.72 27.14 -4.96
C VAL A 110 16.08 27.44 -6.42
N ARG A 111 16.66 28.63 -6.69
CA ARG A 111 17.02 29.05 -8.06
C ARG A 111 18.15 28.20 -8.63
N GLU A 112 19.14 27.83 -7.81
CA GLU A 112 20.21 26.94 -8.26
C GLU A 112 19.65 25.56 -8.67
N ALA A 113 18.80 24.96 -7.84
CA ALA A 113 18.18 23.69 -8.15
C ALA A 113 17.25 23.76 -9.38
N ALA A 114 16.47 24.84 -9.52
CA ALA A 114 15.62 25.07 -10.69
C ALA A 114 16.44 25.13 -11.99
N ARG A 115 17.56 25.87 -11.99
CA ARG A 115 18.46 25.98 -13.15
C ARG A 115 19.10 24.63 -13.51
N LEU A 116 19.53 23.85 -12.51
CA LEU A 116 20.13 22.52 -12.71
C LEU A 116 19.20 21.56 -13.46
N VAL A 117 17.89 21.64 -13.24
CA VAL A 117 16.91 20.78 -13.93
C VAL A 117 16.26 21.45 -15.15
N GLY A 118 16.70 22.66 -15.53
CA GLY A 118 16.19 23.40 -16.69
C GLY A 118 14.78 23.99 -16.49
N ILE A 119 14.44 24.41 -15.27
CA ILE A 119 13.26 25.24 -14.95
C ILE A 119 13.66 26.70 -15.11
N ARG A 120 12.87 27.47 -15.87
CA ARG A 120 13.09 28.90 -16.09
C ARG A 120 12.50 29.72 -14.95
N ASP A 121 13.08 30.91 -14.71
CA ASP A 121 12.64 31.82 -13.63
C ASP A 121 11.15 32.21 -13.78
N ASP A 122 10.66 32.38 -15.03
CA ASP A 122 9.22 32.68 -15.30
C ASP A 122 8.25 31.56 -14.94
N GLN A 123 8.75 30.38 -14.65
CA GLN A 123 7.96 29.21 -14.24
C GLN A 123 7.87 29.06 -12.72
N LEU A 124 8.72 29.75 -11.95
CA LEU A 124 8.78 29.62 -10.49
C LEU A 124 7.50 30.09 -9.80
N ASP A 125 6.84 31.11 -10.34
CA ASP A 125 5.60 31.66 -9.78
C ASP A 125 4.34 30.96 -10.27
N LYS A 126 4.47 30.02 -11.25
CA LYS A 126 3.34 29.25 -11.77
C LYS A 126 2.94 28.14 -10.81
N SER A 127 1.68 27.72 -10.91
CA SER A 127 1.23 26.52 -10.21
C SER A 127 1.90 25.27 -10.78
N PRO A 128 2.44 24.36 -9.95
CA PRO A 128 2.94 23.07 -10.43
C PRO A 128 1.91 22.28 -11.24
N PHE A 129 0.63 22.50 -10.96
CA PHE A 129 -0.47 21.75 -11.61
C PHE A 129 -0.73 22.19 -13.06
N GLU A 130 -0.30 23.39 -13.45
CA GLU A 130 -0.39 23.92 -14.82
C GLU A 130 0.72 23.42 -15.74
N LEU A 131 1.76 22.78 -15.19
CA LEU A 131 2.91 22.32 -15.91
C LEU A 131 2.66 20.98 -16.63
N SER A 132 3.40 20.75 -17.73
CA SER A 132 3.44 19.42 -18.36
C SER A 132 4.03 18.34 -17.44
N GLY A 133 3.75 17.06 -17.68
CA GLY A 133 4.25 15.96 -16.86
C GLY A 133 5.78 15.96 -16.71
N GLY A 134 6.51 16.22 -17.81
CA GLY A 134 7.97 16.31 -17.75
C GLY A 134 8.48 17.54 -16.99
N GLN A 135 7.73 18.65 -17.02
CA GLN A 135 8.06 19.83 -16.20
C GLN A 135 7.79 19.58 -14.71
N LYS A 136 6.65 18.95 -14.37
CA LYS A 136 6.33 18.52 -13.00
C LYS A 136 7.43 17.64 -12.40
N ARG A 137 7.90 16.67 -13.18
CA ARG A 137 9.00 15.78 -12.76
C ARG A 137 10.29 16.55 -12.47
N ARG A 138 10.63 17.54 -13.30
CA ARG A 138 11.79 18.42 -13.06
C ARG A 138 11.62 19.25 -11.79
N VAL A 139 10.41 19.75 -11.49
CA VAL A 139 10.12 20.45 -10.23
C VAL A 139 10.33 19.54 -9.03
N ALA A 140 9.80 18.33 -9.08
CA ALA A 140 9.96 17.38 -7.99
C ALA A 140 11.43 16.96 -7.75
N LEU A 141 12.20 16.77 -8.83
CA LEU A 141 13.64 16.53 -8.75
C LEU A 141 14.38 17.73 -8.15
N ALA A 142 14.06 18.95 -8.60
CA ALA A 142 14.62 20.17 -8.03
C ALA A 142 14.36 20.30 -6.53
N GLY A 143 13.16 19.90 -6.06
CA GLY A 143 12.80 19.92 -4.64
C GLY A 143 13.69 19.04 -3.76
N VAL A 144 14.21 17.94 -4.31
CA VAL A 144 15.19 17.10 -3.59
C VAL A 144 16.61 17.66 -3.75
N MET A 145 16.99 18.09 -4.95
CA MET A 145 18.34 18.66 -5.22
C MET A 145 18.58 19.97 -4.47
N ALA A 146 17.53 20.76 -4.20
CA ALA A 146 17.62 22.01 -3.44
C ALA A 146 18.08 21.82 -1.98
N MET A 147 17.91 20.61 -1.43
CA MET A 147 18.47 20.24 -0.12
C MET A 147 19.98 20.05 -0.16
N ASP A 148 20.60 19.98 -1.34
CA ASP A 148 22.01 19.71 -1.61
C ASP A 148 22.53 18.42 -0.93
N PRO A 149 21.88 17.26 -1.15
CA PRO A 149 22.26 16.03 -0.48
C PRO A 149 23.66 15.56 -0.90
N GLN A 150 24.36 14.87 0.01
CA GLN A 150 25.66 14.25 -0.27
C GLN A 150 25.52 13.03 -1.19
N VAL A 151 24.46 12.25 -0.98
CA VAL A 151 24.07 11.11 -1.81
C VAL A 151 22.70 11.37 -2.41
N LEU A 152 22.58 11.34 -3.73
CA LEU A 152 21.31 11.49 -4.44
C LEU A 152 20.89 10.14 -5.01
N VAL A 153 19.80 9.59 -4.50
CA VAL A 153 19.21 8.33 -4.95
C VAL A 153 18.05 8.64 -5.91
N LEU A 154 18.09 8.06 -7.09
CA LEU A 154 17.12 8.28 -8.17
C LEU A 154 16.45 6.95 -8.54
N ASP A 155 15.15 6.82 -8.30
CA ASP A 155 14.37 5.62 -8.67
C ASP A 155 13.64 5.88 -9.99
N GLU A 156 14.17 5.34 -11.09
CA GLU A 156 13.64 5.48 -12.46
C GLU A 156 13.31 6.93 -12.87
N PRO A 157 14.25 7.87 -12.78
CA PRO A 157 13.96 9.29 -12.99
C PRO A 157 13.50 9.61 -14.41
N THR A 158 13.79 8.76 -15.39
CA THR A 158 13.51 8.96 -16.81
C THR A 158 12.26 8.22 -17.32
N ALA A 159 11.59 7.42 -16.45
CA ALA A 159 10.40 6.65 -16.85
C ALA A 159 9.30 7.58 -17.40
N GLY A 160 8.70 7.24 -18.54
CA GLY A 160 7.63 8.02 -19.16
C GLY A 160 8.03 9.35 -19.80
N LEU A 161 9.34 9.67 -19.88
CA LEU A 161 9.84 10.80 -20.67
C LEU A 161 10.07 10.39 -22.12
N ASP A 162 9.88 11.34 -23.03
CA ASP A 162 10.30 11.22 -24.43
C ASP A 162 11.85 11.13 -24.51
N PRO A 163 12.42 10.64 -25.63
CA PRO A 163 13.87 10.45 -25.74
C PRO A 163 14.68 11.72 -25.50
N ALA A 164 14.22 12.88 -25.99
CA ALA A 164 14.90 14.15 -25.79
C ALA A 164 14.86 14.61 -24.33
N GLY A 165 13.70 14.49 -23.67
CA GLY A 165 13.54 14.78 -22.25
C GLY A 165 14.39 13.90 -21.35
N ARG A 166 14.50 12.60 -21.70
CA ARG A 166 15.35 11.62 -21.02
C ARG A 166 16.83 12.01 -21.11
N GLU A 167 17.34 12.30 -22.30
CA GLU A 167 18.75 12.68 -22.50
C GLU A 167 19.08 14.00 -21.80
N ASN A 168 18.19 15.00 -21.87
CA ASN A 168 18.37 16.28 -21.18
C ASN A 168 18.41 16.10 -19.67
N LEU A 169 17.51 15.30 -19.10
CA LEU A 169 17.49 15.04 -17.66
C LEU A 169 18.78 14.34 -17.20
N MET A 170 19.22 13.31 -17.94
CA MET A 170 20.46 12.59 -17.61
C MET A 170 21.70 13.47 -17.80
N ALA A 171 21.71 14.38 -18.78
CA ALA A 171 22.78 15.37 -18.92
C ALA A 171 22.86 16.28 -17.68
N ASN A 172 21.73 16.80 -17.21
CA ASN A 172 21.66 17.64 -16.00
C ASN A 172 22.13 16.88 -14.75
N ILE A 173 21.77 15.60 -14.61
CA ILE A 173 22.22 14.74 -13.50
C ILE A 173 23.74 14.51 -13.57
N ARG A 174 24.29 14.26 -14.74
CA ARG A 174 25.76 14.13 -14.94
C ARG A 174 26.49 15.43 -14.60
N ASP A 175 25.94 16.59 -15.02
CA ASP A 175 26.52 17.89 -14.69
C ASP A 175 26.46 18.18 -13.19
N TYR A 176 25.37 17.83 -12.53
CA TYR A 176 25.26 17.91 -11.07
C TYR A 176 26.32 17.04 -10.38
N HIS A 177 26.44 15.78 -10.79
CA HIS A 177 27.47 14.86 -10.27
C HIS A 177 28.88 15.41 -10.41
N ARG A 178 29.25 15.87 -11.62
CA ARG A 178 30.61 16.37 -11.92
C ARG A 178 30.92 17.68 -11.19
N ASN A 179 29.98 18.62 -11.19
CA ASN A 179 30.19 19.94 -10.64
C ASN A 179 30.20 19.96 -9.10
N LYS A 180 29.33 19.16 -8.48
CA LYS A 180 29.20 19.11 -7.01
C LYS A 180 29.97 17.93 -6.39
N LYS A 181 30.51 17.01 -7.19
CA LYS A 181 31.17 15.77 -6.74
C LYS A 181 30.29 14.98 -5.77
N ARG A 182 28.98 14.97 -5.99
CA ARG A 182 28.02 14.25 -5.15
C ARG A 182 27.91 12.79 -5.58
N THR A 183 27.75 11.87 -4.64
CA THR A 183 27.47 10.46 -4.93
C THR A 183 26.08 10.33 -5.53
N ILE A 184 25.92 9.56 -6.62
CA ILE A 184 24.64 9.29 -7.25
C ILE A 184 24.38 7.79 -7.26
N ILE A 185 23.18 7.38 -6.86
CA ILE A 185 22.68 6.02 -6.98
C ILE A 185 21.50 6.04 -7.94
N LEU A 186 21.64 5.43 -9.11
CA LEU A 186 20.63 5.39 -10.15
C LEU A 186 20.02 3.98 -10.22
N VAL A 187 18.72 3.89 -9.98
CA VAL A 187 17.94 2.69 -10.29
C VAL A 187 17.29 2.88 -11.65
N SER A 188 17.55 2.01 -12.60
CA SER A 188 16.93 2.06 -13.94
C SER A 188 16.73 0.66 -14.51
N HIS A 189 15.65 0.50 -15.28
CA HIS A 189 15.43 -0.68 -16.13
C HIS A 189 16.08 -0.57 -17.50
N SER A 190 16.56 0.63 -17.89
CA SER A 190 17.24 0.85 -19.15
C SER A 190 18.72 0.50 -19.04
N MET A 191 19.11 -0.63 -19.60
CA MET A 191 20.50 -1.09 -19.58
C MET A 191 21.42 -0.14 -20.36
N ASP A 192 20.93 0.49 -21.43
CA ASP A 192 21.66 1.50 -22.18
C ASP A 192 21.92 2.77 -21.38
N GLU A 193 20.94 3.19 -20.55
CA GLU A 193 21.08 4.34 -19.64
C GLU A 193 22.12 4.08 -18.56
N ILE A 194 22.04 2.91 -17.91
CA ILE A 194 23.02 2.47 -16.92
C ILE A 194 24.41 2.40 -17.55
N ALA A 195 24.56 1.71 -18.66
CA ALA A 195 25.85 1.52 -19.32
C ALA A 195 26.59 2.82 -19.69
N ARG A 196 25.83 3.90 -19.98
CA ARG A 196 26.36 5.20 -20.42
C ARG A 196 26.71 6.15 -19.27
N ASN A 197 26.09 5.97 -18.10
CA ASN A 197 26.09 7.01 -17.08
C ASN A 197 26.77 6.62 -15.79
N VAL A 198 26.95 5.33 -15.49
CA VAL A 198 27.43 4.89 -14.19
C VAL A 198 28.88 4.41 -14.23
N ASP A 199 29.58 4.56 -13.11
CA ASP A 199 30.94 4.08 -12.93
C ASP A 199 30.97 2.59 -12.57
N ARG A 200 29.97 2.15 -11.79
CA ARG A 200 29.84 0.76 -11.31
C ARG A 200 28.37 0.35 -11.28
N ILE A 201 28.12 -0.94 -11.47
CA ILE A 201 26.79 -1.55 -11.45
C ILE A 201 26.71 -2.53 -10.28
N LEU A 202 25.61 -2.47 -9.55
CA LEU A 202 25.16 -3.47 -8.59
C LEU A 202 23.96 -4.22 -9.16
N VAL A 203 24.11 -5.53 -9.35
CA VAL A 203 23.05 -6.38 -9.92
C VAL A 203 22.34 -7.12 -8.80
N LEU A 204 21.01 -6.96 -8.71
CA LEU A 204 20.17 -7.61 -7.71
C LEU A 204 19.32 -8.72 -8.33
N LYS A 205 19.29 -9.88 -7.68
CA LYS A 205 18.46 -11.04 -8.03
C LYS A 205 17.86 -11.65 -6.76
N SER A 206 16.52 -11.81 -6.73
CA SER A 206 15.80 -12.51 -5.64
C SER A 206 16.25 -12.08 -4.25
N ALA A 207 16.27 -10.76 -3.98
CA ALA A 207 16.63 -10.15 -2.72
C ALA A 207 18.10 -10.23 -2.32
N HIS A 208 19.01 -10.67 -3.20
CA HIS A 208 20.47 -10.76 -2.97
C HIS A 208 21.26 -9.96 -4.01
N VAL A 209 22.52 -9.66 -3.68
CA VAL A 209 23.50 -9.15 -4.66
C VAL A 209 23.99 -10.31 -5.52
N LEU A 210 23.74 -10.25 -6.83
CA LEU A 210 24.22 -11.25 -7.78
C LEU A 210 25.68 -10.98 -8.17
N MET A 211 25.96 -9.73 -8.56
CA MET A 211 27.32 -9.30 -8.95
C MET A 211 27.46 -7.78 -8.81
N SER A 212 28.70 -7.32 -8.74
CA SER A 212 29.05 -5.90 -8.81
C SER A 212 30.32 -5.73 -9.62
N GLY A 213 30.41 -4.67 -10.42
CA GLY A 213 31.59 -4.36 -11.25
C GLY A 213 31.34 -3.17 -12.16
N THR A 214 32.32 -2.80 -12.95
CA THR A 214 32.18 -1.78 -13.98
C THR A 214 31.16 -2.21 -15.06
N PRO A 215 30.56 -1.28 -15.81
CA PRO A 215 29.64 -1.64 -16.90
C PRO A 215 30.25 -2.66 -17.88
N ALA A 216 31.54 -2.54 -18.19
CA ALA A 216 32.24 -3.45 -19.09
C ALA A 216 32.33 -4.88 -18.50
N GLU A 217 32.62 -5.01 -17.21
CA GLU A 217 32.71 -6.31 -16.53
C GLU A 217 31.34 -6.98 -16.39
N VAL A 218 30.32 -6.22 -15.99
CA VAL A 218 28.96 -6.73 -15.77
C VAL A 218 28.32 -7.15 -17.10
N PHE A 219 28.38 -6.32 -18.14
CA PHE A 219 27.78 -6.64 -19.44
C PHE A 219 28.60 -7.65 -20.26
N ALA A 220 29.88 -7.89 -19.93
CA ALA A 220 30.63 -9.03 -20.47
C ALA A 220 30.03 -10.39 -20.04
N ARG A 221 29.33 -10.43 -18.88
CA ARG A 221 28.60 -11.61 -18.37
C ARG A 221 27.14 -11.63 -18.86
N ALA A 222 26.91 -11.27 -20.12
CA ALA A 222 25.59 -11.11 -20.70
C ALA A 222 24.68 -12.34 -20.59
N GLU A 223 25.23 -13.55 -20.75
CA GLU A 223 24.48 -14.81 -20.62
C GLU A 223 23.94 -15.01 -19.20
N GLU A 224 24.71 -14.63 -18.21
CA GLU A 224 24.31 -14.72 -16.80
C GLU A 224 23.22 -13.70 -16.46
N LEU A 225 23.31 -12.48 -16.99
CA LEU A 225 22.27 -11.46 -16.87
C LEU A 225 20.96 -11.91 -17.49
N LEU A 226 21.00 -12.43 -18.72
CA LEU A 226 19.83 -12.97 -19.42
C LEU A 226 19.20 -14.15 -18.66
N SER A 227 20.04 -15.06 -18.10
CA SER A 227 19.56 -16.17 -17.26
C SER A 227 18.91 -15.69 -15.94
N ALA A 228 19.31 -14.51 -15.48
CA ALA A 228 18.72 -13.84 -14.32
C ALA A 228 17.44 -13.07 -14.65
N GLY A 229 16.96 -13.11 -15.90
CA GLY A 229 15.76 -12.37 -16.34
C GLY A 229 16.01 -10.88 -16.54
N LEU A 230 17.27 -10.47 -16.69
CA LEU A 230 17.68 -9.10 -16.99
C LEU A 230 17.99 -8.95 -18.46
N ASP A 231 17.84 -7.75 -18.96
CA ASP A 231 18.24 -7.40 -20.32
C ASP A 231 19.73 -6.97 -20.36
N VAL A 232 20.24 -6.78 -21.57
CA VAL A 232 21.59 -6.25 -21.82
C VAL A 232 21.47 -5.08 -22.78
N PRO A 233 22.45 -4.14 -22.78
CA PRO A 233 22.45 -3.02 -23.72
C PRO A 233 22.36 -3.49 -25.17
N GLN A 234 21.73 -2.66 -26.02
CA GLN A 234 21.52 -3.01 -27.45
C GLN A 234 22.83 -3.37 -28.16
N VAL A 235 23.91 -2.64 -27.87
CA VAL A 235 25.23 -2.89 -28.46
C VAL A 235 25.77 -4.27 -28.05
N THR A 236 25.61 -4.65 -26.76
CA THR A 236 25.99 -5.98 -26.26
C THR A 236 25.17 -7.07 -26.95
N ARG A 237 23.86 -6.85 -27.14
CA ARG A 237 22.97 -7.80 -27.83
C ARG A 237 23.39 -8.02 -29.31
N ILE A 238 23.76 -6.93 -29.99
CA ILE A 238 24.30 -7.02 -31.35
C ILE A 238 25.62 -7.78 -31.37
N ALA A 239 26.54 -7.47 -30.47
CA ALA A 239 27.82 -8.14 -30.35
C ALA A 239 27.67 -9.66 -30.05
N MET A 240 26.72 -10.05 -29.19
CA MET A 240 26.40 -11.47 -28.97
C MET A 240 25.91 -12.18 -30.24
N ARG A 241 24.99 -11.57 -30.99
CA ARG A 241 24.49 -12.14 -32.24
C ARG A 241 25.56 -12.30 -33.29
N LEU A 242 26.47 -11.33 -33.39
CA LEU A 242 27.62 -11.42 -34.32
C LEU A 242 28.60 -12.51 -33.88
N ARG A 243 28.78 -12.71 -32.58
CA ARG A 243 29.59 -13.82 -32.05
C ARG A 243 28.96 -15.19 -32.34
N GLU A 244 27.65 -15.33 -32.25
CA GLU A 244 26.93 -16.54 -32.64
C GLU A 244 27.09 -16.86 -34.14
N GLN A 245 27.33 -15.83 -34.98
CA GLN A 245 27.64 -15.97 -36.41
C GLN A 245 29.12 -16.24 -36.71
N GLY A 246 29.95 -16.45 -35.67
CA GLY A 246 31.36 -16.83 -35.81
C GLY A 246 32.37 -15.66 -35.85
N LEU A 247 31.93 -14.41 -35.61
CA LEU A 247 32.81 -13.26 -35.51
C LEU A 247 33.46 -13.19 -34.12
N ALA A 248 34.80 -13.08 -34.08
CA ALA A 248 35.53 -12.94 -32.80
C ALA A 248 35.39 -11.51 -32.25
N ILE A 249 34.33 -11.28 -31.48
CA ILE A 249 34.07 -9.99 -30.84
C ILE A 249 34.26 -10.13 -29.31
N ASP A 250 35.13 -9.28 -28.73
CA ASP A 250 35.27 -9.17 -27.31
C ASP A 250 34.18 -8.25 -26.72
N LEU A 251 33.30 -8.81 -25.90
CA LEU A 251 32.22 -8.08 -25.27
C LEU A 251 32.71 -6.99 -24.28
N ARG A 252 33.98 -7.07 -23.81
CA ARG A 252 34.60 -6.07 -22.93
C ARG A 252 35.01 -4.80 -23.68
N SER A 253 35.32 -4.91 -24.96
CA SER A 253 35.82 -3.81 -25.81
C SER A 253 34.72 -3.04 -26.55
N THR A 254 33.42 -3.30 -26.25
CA THR A 254 32.29 -2.67 -26.94
C THR A 254 32.21 -1.18 -26.57
N PRO A 255 32.43 -0.24 -27.53
CA PRO A 255 32.49 1.19 -27.20
C PRO A 255 31.09 1.75 -26.91
N TRP A 256 30.92 2.26 -25.70
CA TRP A 256 29.73 2.95 -25.23
C TRP A 256 29.72 4.41 -25.74
N ARG A 257 29.27 4.65 -26.98
CA ARG A 257 29.07 5.99 -27.53
C ARG A 257 27.60 6.23 -27.95
N PRO A 258 27.06 7.45 -27.72
CA PRO A 258 25.65 7.73 -27.99
C PRO A 258 25.36 7.82 -29.50
N GLY A 259 24.41 7.04 -29.97
CA GLY A 259 23.88 7.13 -31.33
C GLY A 259 22.64 6.26 -31.51
N ALA A 260 21.52 6.93 -31.79
CA ALA A 260 20.24 6.51 -32.36
C ALA A 260 19.41 5.45 -31.60
N GLY A 261 18.22 5.91 -31.20
CA GLY A 261 17.23 5.13 -30.50
C GLY A 261 16.38 4.21 -31.36
N ALA A 262 15.77 3.25 -30.70
CA ALA A 262 14.53 2.62 -31.15
C ALA A 262 13.66 2.33 -29.92
N ALA A 263 12.39 2.72 -30.02
CA ALA A 263 11.38 2.53 -29.01
C ALA A 263 10.95 1.06 -28.93
N GLY A 264 10.90 0.51 -27.73
CA GLY A 264 10.31 -0.79 -27.42
C GLY A 264 9.26 -0.63 -26.34
N ALA A 265 8.05 -1.13 -26.59
CA ALA A 265 6.89 -1.04 -25.75
C ALA A 265 7.03 -1.87 -24.47
N GLU A 266 6.69 -1.27 -23.33
CA GLU A 266 6.62 -1.92 -22.03
C GLU A 266 5.25 -2.56 -21.78
N LYS A 267 5.29 -3.79 -21.26
CA LYS A 267 4.14 -4.39 -20.56
C LYS A 267 4.37 -4.29 -19.08
N GLY A 268 3.41 -3.67 -18.39
CA GLY A 268 3.42 -3.52 -16.96
C GLY A 268 3.34 -4.86 -16.21
N GLY A 269 4.12 -4.96 -15.13
CA GLY A 269 4.10 -6.06 -14.18
C GLY A 269 3.63 -5.57 -12.81
N ASP A 270 2.78 -6.37 -12.20
CA ASP A 270 2.05 -6.15 -10.96
C ASP A 270 2.94 -5.75 -9.78
N GLY A 271 2.55 -4.65 -9.15
CA GLY A 271 3.09 -4.21 -7.88
C GLY A 271 2.70 -5.13 -6.73
N MET A 272 3.65 -5.39 -5.86
CA MET A 272 3.51 -6.23 -4.68
C MET A 272 2.72 -5.48 -3.60
N LEU A 273 1.50 -5.94 -3.35
CA LEU A 273 0.58 -5.45 -2.32
C LEU A 273 1.14 -5.72 -0.92
N LYS A 274 1.38 -4.68 -0.15
CA LYS A 274 1.37 -4.79 1.32
C LYS A 274 -0.08 -5.01 1.74
N ASP A 275 -0.31 -6.09 2.49
CA ASP A 275 -1.60 -6.49 3.03
C ASP A 275 -2.21 -5.42 3.96
N ILE A 276 -2.88 -4.44 3.39
CA ILE A 276 -3.99 -3.80 4.06
C ILE A 276 -5.23 -4.45 3.46
N THR A 277 -5.62 -5.57 4.05
CA THR A 277 -6.88 -6.22 3.73
C THR A 277 -8.02 -5.37 4.28
N LEU A 278 -8.58 -4.52 3.43
CA LEU A 278 -9.91 -3.95 3.67
C LEU A 278 -10.91 -5.10 3.70
N GLY A 279 -11.41 -5.40 4.92
CA GLY A 279 -12.17 -6.61 5.20
C GLY A 279 -11.21 -7.81 5.28
N GLN A 280 -11.06 -8.40 6.46
CA GLN A 280 -10.17 -9.55 6.72
C GLN A 280 -10.68 -10.82 6.02
N PHE A 281 -10.87 -10.78 4.68
CA PHE A 281 -11.28 -11.93 3.89
C PHE A 281 -10.10 -12.90 3.75
N PHE A 282 -10.30 -14.15 4.16
CA PHE A 282 -9.35 -15.23 3.94
C PHE A 282 -9.79 -16.04 2.72
N PRO A 283 -9.08 -16.01 1.60
CA PRO A 283 -9.44 -16.81 0.44
C PRO A 283 -9.37 -18.30 0.79
N GLY A 284 -10.43 -19.03 0.47
CA GLY A 284 -10.55 -20.46 0.77
C GLY A 284 -11.62 -21.15 -0.08
N ASN A 285 -11.51 -22.47 -0.21
CA ASN A 285 -12.41 -23.30 -1.03
C ASN A 285 -13.31 -24.22 -0.19
N THR A 286 -13.65 -23.82 1.05
CA THR A 286 -14.54 -24.63 1.91
C THR A 286 -16.02 -24.43 1.55
N VAL A 287 -16.88 -25.29 2.07
CA VAL A 287 -18.33 -25.15 1.89
C VAL A 287 -18.81 -23.77 2.33
N ALA A 288 -18.29 -23.25 3.47
CA ALA A 288 -18.62 -21.92 3.96
C ALA A 288 -18.23 -20.80 2.99
N HIS A 289 -17.10 -20.93 2.26
CA HIS A 289 -16.70 -19.93 1.26
C HIS A 289 -17.56 -19.98 0.01
N ARG A 290 -18.02 -21.16 -0.38
CA ARG A 290 -18.81 -21.40 -1.61
C ARG A 290 -20.31 -21.08 -1.48
N LEU A 291 -20.83 -20.80 -0.28
CA LEU A 291 -22.22 -20.36 -0.11
C LEU A 291 -22.46 -19.00 -0.78
N ASP A 292 -23.66 -18.84 -1.33
CA ASP A 292 -24.10 -17.56 -1.92
C ASP A 292 -24.03 -16.45 -0.86
N PRO A 293 -23.49 -15.26 -1.19
CA PRO A 293 -23.38 -14.13 -0.26
C PRO A 293 -24.75 -13.75 0.36
N ARG A 294 -25.85 -13.87 -0.37
CA ARG A 294 -27.21 -13.61 0.13
C ARG A 294 -27.58 -14.56 1.25
N THR A 295 -27.26 -15.86 1.06
CA THR A 295 -27.47 -16.89 2.08
C THR A 295 -26.71 -16.58 3.35
N LYS A 296 -25.45 -16.16 3.25
CA LYS A 296 -24.61 -15.81 4.40
C LYS A 296 -25.15 -14.60 5.16
N ILE A 297 -25.60 -13.55 4.45
CA ILE A 297 -26.22 -12.37 5.06
C ILE A 297 -27.48 -12.81 5.85
N LEU A 298 -28.36 -13.60 5.23
CA LEU A 298 -29.59 -14.09 5.87
C LEU A 298 -29.28 -14.97 7.08
N LEU A 299 -28.30 -15.86 7.00
CA LEU A 299 -27.87 -16.71 8.11
C LEU A 299 -27.33 -15.89 9.29
N VAL A 300 -26.57 -14.81 9.02
CA VAL A 300 -26.09 -13.92 10.08
C VAL A 300 -27.25 -13.18 10.73
N VAL A 301 -28.22 -12.70 9.94
CA VAL A 301 -29.42 -12.06 10.50
C VAL A 301 -30.21 -13.03 11.37
N LEU A 302 -30.44 -14.27 10.92
CA LEU A 302 -31.11 -15.32 11.71
C LEU A 302 -30.32 -15.63 12.99
N TYR A 303 -29.00 -15.72 12.90
CA TYR A 303 -28.14 -15.94 14.05
C TYR A 303 -28.22 -14.80 15.07
N ILE A 304 -28.23 -13.54 14.62
CA ILE A 304 -28.44 -12.36 15.47
C ILE A 304 -29.80 -12.44 16.17
N VAL A 305 -30.86 -12.72 15.42
CA VAL A 305 -32.21 -12.90 16.00
C VAL A 305 -32.22 -13.99 17.06
N ALA A 306 -31.61 -15.14 16.78
CA ALA A 306 -31.51 -16.25 17.72
C ALA A 306 -30.76 -15.85 19.01
N LEU A 307 -29.66 -15.09 18.91
CA LEU A 307 -28.89 -14.57 20.05
C LEU A 307 -29.70 -13.63 20.93
N PHE A 308 -30.51 -12.76 20.34
CA PHE A 308 -31.37 -11.86 21.10
C PHE A 308 -32.59 -12.57 21.73
N CYS A 309 -33.03 -13.68 21.13
CA CYS A 309 -34.10 -14.52 21.70
C CYS A 309 -33.60 -15.44 22.83
N ALA A 310 -32.29 -15.72 22.89
CA ALA A 310 -31.73 -16.61 23.90
C ALA A 310 -31.81 -16.02 25.32
N LYS A 311 -32.41 -16.75 26.27
CA LYS A 311 -32.56 -16.37 27.68
C LYS A 311 -31.91 -17.37 28.65
N SER A 312 -31.54 -18.57 28.19
CA SER A 312 -30.98 -19.63 29.03
C SER A 312 -29.55 -19.98 28.61
N LEU A 313 -28.76 -20.49 29.57
CA LEU A 313 -27.39 -20.93 29.33
C LEU A 313 -27.32 -22.03 28.27
N LEU A 314 -28.34 -22.89 28.21
CA LEU A 314 -28.48 -23.98 27.22
C LEU A 314 -28.63 -23.38 25.82
N ALA A 315 -29.43 -22.31 25.65
CA ALA A 315 -29.58 -21.63 24.37
C ALA A 315 -28.25 -21.04 23.85
N TYR A 316 -27.49 -20.37 24.74
CA TYR A 316 -26.16 -19.88 24.41
C TYR A 316 -25.18 -21.01 24.10
N GLY A 317 -25.27 -22.16 24.80
CA GLY A 317 -24.48 -23.35 24.51
C GLY A 317 -24.73 -23.91 23.11
N ILE A 318 -26.00 -23.98 22.70
CA ILE A 318 -26.39 -24.42 21.35
C ILE A 318 -25.83 -23.46 20.29
N LEU A 319 -25.99 -22.17 20.47
CA LEU A 319 -25.49 -21.15 19.53
C LEU A 319 -23.96 -21.14 19.45
N ALA A 320 -23.28 -21.34 20.57
CA ALA A 320 -21.82 -21.51 20.58
C ALA A 320 -21.37 -22.78 19.85
N ALA A 321 -22.09 -23.90 20.02
CA ALA A 321 -21.81 -25.15 19.30
C ALA A 321 -22.02 -24.99 17.79
N VAL A 322 -23.11 -24.33 17.35
CA VAL A 322 -23.36 -24.03 15.93
C VAL A 322 -22.23 -23.17 15.39
N LEU A 323 -21.83 -22.11 16.09
CA LEU A 323 -20.70 -21.26 15.67
C LEU A 323 -19.40 -22.06 15.58
N ALA A 324 -19.10 -22.92 16.55
CA ALA A 324 -17.90 -23.77 16.55
C ALA A 324 -17.88 -24.73 15.35
N VAL A 325 -19.02 -25.31 14.97
CA VAL A 325 -19.17 -26.15 13.76
C VAL A 325 -18.92 -25.31 12.51
N CYS A 326 -19.50 -24.10 12.42
CA CYS A 326 -19.28 -23.21 11.28
C CYS A 326 -17.80 -22.78 11.15
N VAL A 327 -17.13 -22.49 12.27
CA VAL A 327 -15.68 -22.18 12.30
C VAL A 327 -14.85 -23.37 11.81
N ARG A 328 -15.18 -24.57 12.25
CA ARG A 328 -14.47 -25.80 11.82
C ARG A 328 -14.66 -26.06 10.32
N ILE A 329 -15.88 -25.89 9.80
CA ILE A 329 -16.19 -26.06 8.37
C ILE A 329 -15.47 -25.02 7.53
N SER A 330 -15.40 -23.75 8.01
CA SER A 330 -14.74 -22.66 7.30
C SER A 330 -13.21 -22.77 7.28
N ARG A 331 -12.62 -23.60 8.14
CA ARG A 331 -11.17 -23.70 8.37
C ARG A 331 -10.50 -22.36 8.76
N VAL A 332 -11.28 -21.42 9.24
CA VAL A 332 -10.75 -20.15 9.79
C VAL A 332 -10.11 -20.45 11.15
N GLY A 333 -8.89 -19.96 11.36
CA GLY A 333 -8.17 -20.17 12.62
C GLY A 333 -8.87 -19.48 13.79
N ILE A 334 -9.17 -20.20 14.87
CA ILE A 334 -9.78 -19.66 16.10
C ILE A 334 -8.96 -18.46 16.64
N LYS A 335 -7.63 -18.52 16.51
CA LYS A 335 -6.74 -17.40 16.90
C LYS A 335 -7.08 -16.10 16.19
N SER A 336 -7.51 -16.13 14.92
CA SER A 336 -7.91 -14.94 14.16
C SER A 336 -9.22 -14.36 14.67
N LEU A 337 -10.20 -15.20 15.00
CA LEU A 337 -11.47 -14.79 15.59
C LEU A 337 -11.27 -14.15 16.98
N VAL A 338 -10.46 -14.76 17.84
CA VAL A 338 -10.13 -14.21 19.18
C VAL A 338 -9.33 -12.92 19.06
N ARG A 339 -8.42 -12.81 18.10
CA ARG A 339 -7.68 -11.56 17.84
C ARG A 339 -8.62 -10.42 17.43
N GLY A 340 -9.69 -10.73 16.67
CA GLY A 340 -10.74 -9.76 16.33
C GLY A 340 -11.51 -9.22 17.55
N LEU A 341 -11.61 -9.98 18.65
CA LEU A 341 -12.22 -9.51 19.89
C LEU A 341 -11.35 -8.47 20.64
N LYS A 342 -10.03 -8.49 20.45
CA LYS A 342 -9.08 -7.67 21.20
C LYS A 342 -9.43 -6.18 21.26
N PRO A 343 -9.83 -5.49 20.16
CA PRO A 343 -10.20 -4.08 20.21
C PRO A 343 -11.46 -3.80 21.03
N VAL A 344 -12.34 -4.82 21.19
CA VAL A 344 -13.67 -4.69 21.78
C VAL A 344 -13.69 -5.23 23.22
N VAL A 345 -12.61 -5.90 23.67
CA VAL A 345 -12.52 -6.49 25.03
C VAL A 345 -12.81 -5.46 26.11
N PHE A 346 -12.31 -4.24 25.97
CA PHE A 346 -12.56 -3.16 26.93
C PHE A 346 -14.07 -2.89 27.06
N ILE A 347 -14.79 -2.77 25.96
CA ILE A 347 -16.24 -2.52 25.95
C ILE A 347 -17.00 -3.71 26.54
N ILE A 348 -16.59 -4.94 26.23
CA ILE A 348 -17.20 -6.16 26.74
C ILE A 348 -17.06 -6.22 28.27
N VAL A 349 -15.84 -6.01 28.79
CA VAL A 349 -15.57 -6.02 30.22
C VAL A 349 -16.31 -4.88 30.92
N PHE A 350 -16.27 -3.68 30.39
CA PHE A 350 -16.97 -2.52 30.93
C PHE A 350 -18.48 -2.75 31.02
N THR A 351 -19.09 -3.27 29.94
CA THR A 351 -20.52 -3.59 29.93
C THR A 351 -20.87 -4.70 30.92
N GLY A 352 -20.01 -5.72 31.03
CA GLY A 352 -20.18 -6.77 32.04
C GLY A 352 -20.15 -6.24 33.45
N ILE A 353 -19.19 -5.36 33.79
CA ILE A 353 -19.07 -4.71 35.09
C ILE A 353 -20.31 -3.84 35.40
N LEU A 354 -20.75 -3.03 34.43
CA LEU A 354 -21.95 -2.20 34.63
C LEU A 354 -23.17 -3.06 34.94
N ASN A 355 -23.40 -4.14 34.18
CA ASN A 355 -24.54 -5.02 34.42
C ASN A 355 -24.43 -5.77 35.77
N LEU A 356 -23.22 -6.12 36.19
CA LEU A 356 -22.98 -6.79 37.46
C LEU A 356 -23.41 -5.93 38.66
N PHE A 357 -23.12 -4.63 38.64
CA PHE A 357 -23.35 -3.73 39.77
C PHE A 357 -24.68 -2.95 39.71
N PHE A 358 -25.17 -2.67 38.49
CA PHE A 358 -26.35 -1.81 38.31
C PHE A 358 -27.63 -2.55 37.96
N THR A 359 -27.59 -3.89 37.82
CA THR A 359 -28.82 -4.68 37.62
C THR A 359 -29.46 -4.96 38.96
N PRO A 360 -30.68 -4.46 39.26
CA PRO A 360 -31.41 -4.78 40.47
C PRO A 360 -31.82 -6.26 40.48
N GLY A 361 -31.71 -6.92 41.63
CA GLY A 361 -32.14 -8.29 41.83
C GLY A 361 -32.60 -8.53 43.27
N GLU A 362 -33.41 -9.56 43.49
CA GLU A 362 -33.97 -9.92 44.79
C GLU A 362 -32.95 -10.66 45.68
N HIS A 363 -32.05 -11.46 45.03
CA HIS A 363 -31.03 -12.25 45.73
C HIS A 363 -29.68 -11.54 45.77
N ILE A 364 -29.39 -10.85 46.87
CA ILE A 364 -28.12 -10.14 47.07
C ILE A 364 -27.04 -11.15 47.50
N LEU A 365 -25.97 -11.28 46.69
CA LEU A 365 -24.82 -12.16 46.97
C LEU A 365 -23.74 -11.43 47.80
N ALA A 366 -23.53 -10.13 47.56
CA ALA A 366 -22.56 -9.31 48.30
C ALA A 366 -22.95 -7.85 48.26
N GLU A 367 -22.72 -7.14 49.37
CA GLU A 367 -22.87 -5.68 49.47
C GLU A 367 -21.51 -5.04 49.76
N LEU A 368 -21.11 -4.12 48.93
CA LEU A 368 -19.88 -3.34 49.04
C LEU A 368 -20.24 -1.85 49.07
N GLY A 369 -20.74 -1.37 50.23
CA GLY A 369 -21.21 0.01 50.38
C GLY A 369 -22.42 0.33 49.49
N PHE A 370 -22.23 1.19 48.47
CA PHE A 370 -23.29 1.54 47.53
C PHE A 370 -23.39 0.56 46.34
N LEU A 371 -22.45 -0.38 46.16
CA LEU A 371 -22.44 -1.38 45.13
C LEU A 371 -23.01 -2.70 45.65
N ARG A 372 -24.06 -3.18 44.99
CA ARG A 372 -24.73 -4.44 45.32
C ARG A 372 -24.56 -5.43 44.18
N ILE A 373 -24.08 -6.63 44.49
CA ILE A 373 -23.99 -7.73 43.54
C ILE A 373 -25.16 -8.67 43.82
N SER A 374 -26.08 -8.75 42.84
CA SER A 374 -27.21 -9.69 42.87
C SER A 374 -26.93 -10.93 42.03
N ALA A 375 -27.58 -12.04 42.32
CA ALA A 375 -27.50 -13.26 41.50
C ALA A 375 -28.00 -13.00 40.07
N GLU A 376 -29.08 -12.24 39.95
CA GLU A 376 -29.67 -11.81 38.67
C GLU A 376 -28.71 -10.90 37.92
N GLY A 377 -28.02 -9.99 38.63
CA GLY A 377 -26.98 -9.13 38.02
C GLY A 377 -25.81 -9.92 37.47
N LEU A 378 -25.34 -10.92 38.21
CA LEU A 378 -24.28 -11.82 37.76
C LEU A 378 -24.72 -12.62 36.52
N GLN A 379 -25.91 -13.18 36.55
CA GLN A 379 -26.46 -13.93 35.41
C GLN A 379 -26.59 -13.04 34.17
N ASN A 380 -27.16 -11.84 34.31
CA ASN A 380 -27.29 -10.89 33.20
C ASN A 380 -25.93 -10.44 32.67
N ALA A 381 -24.94 -10.16 33.52
CA ALA A 381 -23.59 -9.82 33.13
C ALA A 381 -22.95 -10.93 32.26
N VAL A 382 -23.07 -12.21 32.69
CA VAL A 382 -22.58 -13.36 31.91
C VAL A 382 -23.30 -13.47 30.58
N PHE A 383 -24.63 -13.34 30.54
CA PHE A 383 -25.40 -13.44 29.30
C PHE A 383 -25.08 -12.32 28.33
N ILE A 384 -24.91 -11.09 28.78
CA ILE A 384 -24.55 -9.96 27.92
C ILE A 384 -23.13 -10.15 27.34
N VAL A 385 -22.17 -10.54 28.17
CA VAL A 385 -20.80 -10.83 27.74
C VAL A 385 -20.80 -11.94 26.67
N LEU A 386 -21.45 -13.06 26.93
CA LEU A 386 -21.57 -14.18 25.97
C LEU A 386 -22.27 -13.73 24.68
N ARG A 387 -23.36 -12.95 24.79
CA ARG A 387 -24.09 -12.42 23.63
C ARG A 387 -23.20 -11.58 22.74
N ILE A 388 -22.46 -10.60 23.31
CA ILE A 388 -21.58 -9.71 22.56
C ILE A 388 -20.44 -10.51 21.92
N MET A 389 -19.82 -11.44 22.67
CA MET A 389 -18.74 -12.28 22.12
C MET A 389 -19.22 -13.14 20.95
N LEU A 390 -20.33 -13.85 21.08
CA LEU A 390 -20.88 -14.72 20.04
C LEU A 390 -21.34 -13.91 18.83
N LEU A 391 -21.95 -12.73 19.06
CA LEU A 391 -22.36 -11.83 17.98
C LEU A 391 -21.17 -11.36 17.13
N ILE A 392 -20.11 -10.89 17.79
CA ILE A 392 -18.89 -10.43 17.10
C ILE A 392 -18.22 -11.59 16.36
N MET A 393 -18.09 -12.75 16.99
CA MET A 393 -17.47 -13.92 16.36
C MET A 393 -18.26 -14.41 15.14
N GLY A 394 -19.59 -14.39 15.19
CA GLY A 394 -20.46 -14.80 14.08
C GLY A 394 -20.38 -13.85 12.90
N THR A 395 -20.37 -12.53 13.16
CA THR A 395 -20.22 -11.51 12.11
C THR A 395 -18.83 -11.54 11.49
N PHE A 396 -17.76 -11.74 12.28
CA PHE A 396 -16.41 -11.91 11.75
C PHE A 396 -16.26 -13.13 10.88
N LEU A 397 -16.91 -14.24 11.24
CA LEU A 397 -16.88 -15.45 10.40
C LEU A 397 -17.43 -15.18 9.00
N MET A 398 -18.52 -14.41 8.88
CA MET A 398 -19.05 -13.97 7.59
C MET A 398 -18.04 -13.12 6.82
N THR A 399 -17.43 -12.13 7.50
CA THR A 399 -16.45 -11.23 6.88
C THR A 399 -15.20 -12.00 6.42
N TYR A 400 -14.75 -12.99 7.19
CA TYR A 400 -13.58 -13.81 6.82
C TYR A 400 -13.85 -14.77 5.66
N THR A 401 -15.10 -15.17 5.45
CA THR A 401 -15.48 -16.14 4.41
C THR A 401 -16.12 -15.50 3.16
N THR A 402 -16.31 -14.18 3.14
CA THR A 402 -16.98 -13.47 2.03
C THR A 402 -16.19 -12.26 1.62
N SER A 403 -15.85 -12.14 0.32
CA SER A 403 -15.16 -10.94 -0.15
C SER A 403 -16.09 -9.69 -0.07
N PRO A 404 -15.54 -8.49 0.20
CA PRO A 404 -16.34 -7.26 0.28
C PRO A 404 -17.15 -7.00 -1.00
N ILE A 405 -16.60 -7.29 -2.17
CA ILE A 405 -17.29 -7.13 -3.47
C ILE A 405 -18.49 -8.10 -3.56
N SER A 406 -18.29 -9.38 -3.20
CA SER A 406 -19.37 -10.37 -3.21
C SER A 406 -20.47 -10.02 -2.20
N LEU A 407 -20.09 -9.42 -1.05
CA LEU A 407 -21.05 -8.95 -0.05
C LEU A 407 -21.92 -7.81 -0.61
N THR A 408 -21.31 -6.86 -1.33
CA THR A 408 -22.02 -5.76 -2.00
C THR A 408 -22.99 -6.28 -3.05
N ASP A 409 -22.58 -7.25 -3.88
CA ASP A 409 -23.45 -7.90 -4.87
C ASP A 409 -24.62 -8.64 -4.22
N GLY A 410 -24.37 -9.33 -3.10
CA GLY A 410 -25.41 -9.98 -2.31
C GLY A 410 -26.42 -8.99 -1.73
N LEU A 411 -25.93 -7.88 -1.19
CA LEU A 411 -26.75 -6.81 -0.62
C LEU A 411 -27.62 -6.13 -1.68
N GLU A 412 -27.06 -5.82 -2.86
CA GLU A 412 -27.80 -5.26 -4.00
C GLU A 412 -28.99 -6.15 -4.39
N ARG A 413 -28.76 -7.46 -4.45
CA ARG A 413 -29.82 -8.41 -4.80
C ARG A 413 -30.89 -8.53 -3.71
N LEU A 414 -30.50 -8.55 -2.44
CA LEU A 414 -31.44 -8.62 -1.32
C LEU A 414 -32.28 -7.33 -1.22
N LEU A 415 -31.64 -6.17 -1.42
CA LEU A 415 -32.31 -4.86 -1.38
C LEU A 415 -33.02 -4.49 -2.70
N GLY A 416 -32.92 -5.34 -3.72
CA GLY A 416 -33.55 -5.10 -5.03
C GLY A 416 -35.07 -4.85 -4.96
N GLY A 417 -35.76 -5.37 -3.93
CA GLY A 417 -37.17 -5.07 -3.66
C GLY A 417 -37.46 -3.62 -3.33
N LEU A 418 -36.49 -2.88 -2.78
CA LEU A 418 -36.59 -1.45 -2.44
C LEU A 418 -36.62 -0.56 -3.70
N LYS A 419 -36.28 -1.09 -4.86
CA LYS A 419 -36.42 -0.39 -6.15
C LYS A 419 -37.88 0.02 -6.38
N LYS A 420 -38.86 -0.73 -5.83
CA LYS A 420 -40.29 -0.41 -5.91
C LYS A 420 -40.68 0.90 -5.19
N ILE A 421 -39.89 1.33 -4.23
CA ILE A 421 -40.05 2.57 -3.48
C ILE A 421 -39.02 3.63 -3.89
N HIS A 422 -38.55 3.57 -5.15
CA HIS A 422 -37.65 4.53 -5.79
C HIS A 422 -36.28 4.68 -5.12
N VAL A 423 -35.80 3.69 -4.35
CA VAL A 423 -34.45 3.69 -3.81
C VAL A 423 -33.48 3.27 -4.91
N PRO A 424 -32.43 4.05 -5.24
CA PRO A 424 -31.45 3.75 -6.29
C PRO A 424 -30.44 2.69 -5.81
N VAL A 425 -30.92 1.46 -5.56
CA VAL A 425 -30.11 0.38 -4.96
C VAL A 425 -28.94 -0.01 -5.87
N HIS A 426 -29.13 0.03 -7.19
CA HIS A 426 -28.09 -0.32 -8.14
C HIS A 426 -26.94 0.70 -8.12
N GLU A 427 -27.28 1.99 -8.13
CA GLU A 427 -26.33 3.09 -8.08
C GLU A 427 -25.52 3.06 -6.77
N LEU A 428 -26.19 2.81 -5.64
CA LEU A 428 -25.55 2.65 -4.35
C LEU A 428 -24.56 1.47 -4.34
N ALA A 429 -24.98 0.31 -4.87
CA ALA A 429 -24.11 -0.87 -4.95
C ALA A 429 -22.92 -0.62 -5.87
N MET A 430 -23.12 0.08 -6.98
CA MET A 430 -22.06 0.46 -7.90
C MET A 430 -21.05 1.41 -7.23
N ILE A 431 -21.51 2.46 -6.54
CA ILE A 431 -20.66 3.38 -5.78
C ILE A 431 -19.85 2.62 -4.73
N MET A 432 -20.49 1.72 -3.98
CA MET A 432 -19.79 0.88 -2.99
C MET A 432 -18.72 -0.01 -3.64
N SER A 433 -19.03 -0.63 -4.77
CA SER A 433 -18.08 -1.50 -5.49
C SER A 433 -16.89 -0.71 -6.02
N ILE A 434 -17.12 0.49 -6.56
CA ILE A 434 -16.07 1.42 -7.00
C ILE A 434 -15.21 1.86 -5.80
N ALA A 435 -15.85 2.28 -4.71
CA ALA A 435 -15.15 2.69 -3.50
C ALA A 435 -14.26 1.56 -2.94
N LEU A 436 -14.79 0.35 -2.79
CA LEU A 436 -14.05 -0.82 -2.31
C LEU A 436 -12.85 -1.18 -3.20
N ARG A 437 -12.94 -0.90 -4.50
CA ARG A 437 -11.83 -1.09 -5.44
C ARG A 437 -10.76 -0.01 -5.32
N PHE A 438 -11.17 1.25 -5.07
CA PHE A 438 -10.23 2.37 -5.01
C PHE A 438 -9.56 2.55 -3.65
N ILE A 439 -10.20 2.16 -2.55
CA ILE A 439 -9.61 2.32 -1.21
C ILE A 439 -8.21 1.69 -1.09
N PRO A 440 -7.94 0.44 -1.51
CA PRO A 440 -6.59 -0.13 -1.47
C PRO A 440 -5.57 0.73 -2.24
N THR A 441 -5.95 1.16 -3.45
CA THR A 441 -5.08 1.98 -4.30
C THR A 441 -4.79 3.35 -3.68
N LEU A 442 -5.80 4.00 -3.06
CA LEU A 442 -5.62 5.27 -2.36
C LEU A 442 -4.72 5.13 -1.12
N ILE A 443 -4.81 4.00 -0.41
CA ILE A 443 -3.92 3.71 0.73
C ILE A 443 -2.48 3.57 0.24
N GLU A 444 -2.23 2.79 -0.82
CA GLU A 444 -0.88 2.65 -1.40
C GLU A 444 -0.32 3.99 -1.90
N GLU A 445 -1.17 4.82 -2.49
CA GLU A 445 -0.78 6.14 -2.95
C GLU A 445 -0.49 7.08 -1.78
N THR A 446 -1.28 7.03 -0.71
CA THR A 446 -1.02 7.76 0.53
C THR A 446 0.34 7.37 1.12
N ASP A 447 0.67 6.09 1.17
CA ASP A 447 1.97 5.60 1.67
C ASP A 447 3.13 6.11 0.80
N LYS A 448 2.97 6.14 -0.52
CA LYS A 448 3.97 6.68 -1.46
C LYS A 448 4.19 8.18 -1.25
N ILE A 449 3.10 8.96 -1.20
CA ILE A 449 3.16 10.40 -0.97
C ILE A 449 3.77 10.68 0.40
N MET A 450 3.35 9.98 1.44
CA MET A 450 3.89 10.13 2.80
C MET A 450 5.40 9.84 2.83
N SER A 451 5.85 8.78 2.18
CA SER A 451 7.27 8.41 2.08
C SER A 451 8.07 9.49 1.35
N ALA A 452 7.53 10.03 0.24
CA ALA A 452 8.16 11.10 -0.50
C ALA A 452 8.27 12.41 0.32
N GLN A 453 7.23 12.78 1.06
CA GLN A 453 7.28 13.96 1.93
C GLN A 453 8.22 13.75 3.12
N LYS A 454 8.27 12.55 3.70
CA LYS A 454 9.25 12.18 4.73
C LYS A 454 10.69 12.27 4.20
N ALA A 455 10.94 11.88 2.96
CA ALA A 455 12.24 12.01 2.30
C ALA A 455 12.66 13.48 2.12
N ARG A 456 11.71 14.39 1.96
CA ARG A 456 11.90 15.86 1.91
C ARG A 456 11.92 16.50 3.32
N GLY A 457 12.04 15.70 4.39
CA GLY A 457 12.16 16.15 5.78
C GLY A 457 10.86 16.55 6.45
N ALA A 458 9.70 16.20 5.92
CA ALA A 458 8.43 16.43 6.61
C ALA A 458 8.34 15.57 7.90
N ASP A 459 7.83 16.19 8.96
CA ASP A 459 7.62 15.53 10.25
C ASP A 459 6.12 15.45 10.57
N PHE A 460 5.60 14.20 10.68
CA PHE A 460 4.19 13.92 10.93
C PHE A 460 3.93 13.49 12.38
N GLU A 461 4.98 13.28 13.19
CA GLU A 461 4.88 12.65 14.50
C GLU A 461 5.04 13.65 15.64
N SER A 462 5.83 14.73 15.45
CA SER A 462 6.12 15.70 16.49
C SER A 462 5.16 16.91 16.47
N GLY A 463 5.07 17.64 17.59
CA GLY A 463 4.34 18.88 17.70
C GLY A 463 2.90 18.78 18.21
N ASN A 464 2.24 19.95 18.35
CA ASN A 464 0.86 20.10 18.79
C ASN A 464 -0.15 19.62 17.72
N ILE A 465 -1.42 19.40 18.12
CA ILE A 465 -2.50 18.91 17.24
C ILE A 465 -2.62 19.79 15.96
N ILE A 466 -2.49 21.11 16.09
CA ILE A 466 -2.57 22.05 14.95
C ILE A 466 -1.38 21.87 14.01
N GLN A 467 -0.18 21.64 14.54
CA GLN A 467 1.03 21.39 13.74
C GLN A 467 0.94 20.06 13.01
N LYS A 468 0.43 19.00 13.68
CA LYS A 468 0.15 17.70 13.05
C LYS A 468 -0.90 17.81 11.95
N ALA A 469 -1.96 18.59 12.15
CA ALA A 469 -2.97 18.83 11.12
C ALA A 469 -2.38 19.56 9.89
N LYS A 470 -1.55 20.60 10.11
CA LYS A 470 -0.84 21.27 9.00
C LYS A 470 0.13 20.36 8.27
N ALA A 471 0.80 19.45 8.99
CA ALA A 471 1.71 18.49 8.37
C ALA A 471 0.99 17.48 7.44
N LEU A 472 -0.33 17.29 7.58
CA LEU A 472 -1.11 16.43 6.69
C LEU A 472 -1.44 17.09 5.34
N ILE A 473 -1.38 18.42 5.21
CA ILE A 473 -1.72 19.14 3.97
C ILE A 473 -0.89 18.64 2.77
N PRO A 474 0.44 18.45 2.88
CA PRO A 474 1.27 17.91 1.80
C PRO A 474 0.90 16.49 1.36
N ILE A 475 0.10 15.77 2.14
CA ILE A 475 -0.42 14.45 1.78
C ILE A 475 -1.82 14.58 1.17
N LEU A 476 -2.68 15.41 1.77
CA LEU A 476 -4.08 15.51 1.36
C LEU A 476 -4.23 16.13 -0.02
N VAL A 477 -3.49 17.20 -0.35
CA VAL A 477 -3.62 17.89 -1.64
C VAL A 477 -3.31 16.97 -2.83
N PRO A 478 -2.16 16.28 -2.89
CA PRO A 478 -1.88 15.33 -3.99
C PRO A 478 -2.88 14.17 -4.04
N LEU A 479 -3.32 13.68 -2.87
CA LEU A 479 -4.27 12.57 -2.78
C LEU A 479 -5.64 12.97 -3.38
N PHE A 480 -6.14 14.17 -3.07
CA PHE A 480 -7.38 14.69 -3.67
C PHE A 480 -7.26 14.84 -5.18
N ILE A 481 -6.17 15.42 -5.67
CA ILE A 481 -5.94 15.62 -7.11
C ILE A 481 -5.90 14.27 -7.82
N SER A 482 -5.21 13.28 -7.25
CA SER A 482 -5.16 11.92 -7.79
C SER A 482 -6.53 11.26 -7.79
N ALA A 483 -7.31 11.40 -6.70
CA ALA A 483 -8.65 10.84 -6.61
C ALA A 483 -9.60 11.42 -7.67
N PHE A 484 -9.58 12.74 -7.88
CA PHE A 484 -10.38 13.39 -8.94
C PHE A 484 -9.97 12.93 -10.34
N ARG A 485 -8.66 12.89 -10.64
CA ARG A 485 -8.17 12.40 -11.93
C ARG A 485 -8.65 10.98 -12.23
N ARG A 486 -8.57 10.08 -11.23
CA ARG A 486 -9.06 8.69 -11.37
C ARG A 486 -10.57 8.64 -11.57
N ALA A 487 -11.33 9.54 -10.91
CA ALA A 487 -12.76 9.64 -11.12
C ALA A 487 -13.10 10.04 -12.56
N ASP A 488 -12.39 11.04 -13.11
CA ASP A 488 -12.55 11.47 -14.50
C ASP A 488 -12.16 10.37 -15.49
N GLU A 489 -11.03 9.70 -15.28
CA GLU A 489 -10.59 8.57 -16.12
C GLU A 489 -11.62 7.42 -16.10
N LEU A 490 -12.19 7.13 -14.92
CA LEU A 490 -13.24 6.12 -14.80
C LEU A 490 -14.51 6.55 -15.52
N ALA A 491 -14.94 7.81 -15.37
CA ALA A 491 -16.12 8.35 -16.02
C ALA A 491 -15.99 8.23 -17.54
N VAL A 492 -14.88 8.69 -18.12
CA VAL A 492 -14.57 8.55 -19.55
C VAL A 492 -14.57 7.08 -19.99
N ALA A 493 -13.95 6.18 -19.20
CA ALA A 493 -13.93 4.75 -19.50
C ALA A 493 -15.35 4.12 -19.46
N MET A 494 -16.24 4.61 -18.59
CA MET A 494 -17.64 4.18 -18.51
C MET A 494 -18.44 4.69 -19.71
N GLU A 495 -18.26 5.94 -20.10
CA GLU A 495 -18.88 6.54 -21.30
C GLU A 495 -18.44 5.81 -22.59
N CYS A 496 -17.14 5.55 -22.75
CA CYS A 496 -16.62 4.77 -23.87
C CYS A 496 -17.17 3.33 -23.95
N ARG A 497 -17.67 2.79 -22.83
CA ARG A 497 -18.33 1.49 -22.75
C ARG A 497 -19.86 1.61 -22.84
N CYS A 498 -20.38 2.75 -23.25
CA CYS A 498 -21.80 3.05 -23.40
C CYS A 498 -22.58 2.76 -22.12
N TYR A 499 -22.09 3.21 -20.97
CA TYR A 499 -22.81 3.09 -19.71
C TYR A 499 -23.93 4.13 -19.64
N HIS A 500 -25.19 3.68 -19.59
CA HIS A 500 -26.40 4.51 -19.50
C HIS A 500 -27.24 4.19 -18.25
N GLY A 501 -26.63 3.75 -17.15
CA GLY A 501 -27.34 3.40 -15.92
C GLY A 501 -27.55 1.89 -15.76
N GLY A 502 -28.49 1.52 -14.87
CA GLY A 502 -28.72 0.12 -14.48
C GLY A 502 -29.69 -0.67 -15.36
N GLU A 503 -30.43 -0.02 -16.28
CA GLU A 503 -31.42 -0.68 -17.11
C GLU A 503 -30.81 -1.41 -18.31
N GLY A 504 -31.27 -2.65 -18.58
CA GLY A 504 -30.77 -3.46 -19.69
C GLY A 504 -29.38 -4.09 -19.50
N ARG A 505 -28.74 -3.92 -18.34
CA ARG A 505 -27.39 -4.41 -18.06
C ARG A 505 -27.36 -5.87 -17.63
N THR A 506 -26.44 -6.65 -18.21
CA THR A 506 -26.13 -8.02 -17.80
C THR A 506 -24.93 -8.04 -16.84
N LYS A 507 -24.94 -8.95 -15.86
CA LYS A 507 -23.79 -9.15 -14.94
C LYS A 507 -22.94 -10.32 -15.43
N LEU A 508 -21.60 -10.14 -15.40
CA LEU A 508 -20.65 -11.21 -15.74
C LEU A 508 -20.76 -12.39 -14.76
N HIS A 509 -20.92 -12.10 -13.48
CA HIS A 509 -21.16 -13.11 -12.44
C HIS A 509 -22.57 -12.99 -11.91
N VAL A 510 -23.40 -13.97 -12.24
CA VAL A 510 -24.78 -14.05 -11.76
C VAL A 510 -24.83 -14.93 -10.52
N LEU A 511 -25.25 -14.36 -9.37
CA LEU A 511 -25.47 -15.13 -8.15
C LEU A 511 -26.62 -16.11 -8.35
N GLN A 512 -26.41 -17.40 -8.09
CA GLN A 512 -27.40 -18.46 -8.20
C GLN A 512 -27.43 -19.26 -6.91
N TYR A 513 -28.63 -19.53 -6.40
CA TYR A 513 -28.80 -20.41 -5.25
C TYR A 513 -28.55 -21.87 -5.67
N GLU A 514 -27.74 -22.56 -4.90
CA GLU A 514 -27.51 -24.00 -5.04
C GLU A 514 -28.22 -24.76 -3.93
N GLY A 515 -28.32 -26.10 -4.06
CA GLY A 515 -28.96 -26.96 -3.05
C GLY A 515 -28.38 -26.81 -1.64
N ARG A 516 -27.06 -26.55 -1.55
CA ARG A 516 -26.39 -26.28 -0.27
C ARG A 516 -26.84 -24.98 0.42
N ASP A 517 -27.27 -23.95 -0.36
CA ASP A 517 -27.78 -22.69 0.18
C ASP A 517 -29.12 -22.87 0.84
N TYR A 518 -30.03 -23.62 0.19
CA TYR A 518 -31.34 -23.97 0.75
C TYR A 518 -31.20 -24.81 2.02
N LEU A 519 -30.28 -25.80 2.02
CA LEU A 519 -30.01 -26.63 3.21
C LEU A 519 -29.49 -25.74 4.37
N ALA A 520 -28.55 -24.83 4.10
CA ALA A 520 -28.00 -23.93 5.12
C ALA A 520 -29.08 -23.00 5.70
N LEU A 521 -29.96 -22.43 4.86
CA LEU A 521 -31.09 -21.61 5.31
C LEU A 521 -32.09 -22.41 6.13
N ALA A 522 -32.44 -23.64 5.72
CA ALA A 522 -33.35 -24.51 6.45
C ALA A 522 -32.80 -24.86 7.85
N LEU A 523 -31.50 -25.18 7.94
CA LEU A 523 -30.83 -25.42 9.22
C LEU A 523 -30.78 -24.17 10.09
N GLY A 524 -30.47 -23.00 9.51
CA GLY A 524 -30.49 -21.71 10.23
C GLY A 524 -31.87 -21.36 10.80
N LEU A 525 -32.92 -21.56 10.01
CA LEU A 525 -34.31 -21.38 10.44
C LEU A 525 -34.69 -22.37 11.55
N ALA A 526 -34.33 -23.65 11.40
CA ALA A 526 -34.61 -24.67 12.41
C ALA A 526 -33.93 -24.37 13.76
N VAL A 527 -32.66 -23.92 13.74
CA VAL A 527 -31.94 -23.50 14.95
C VAL A 527 -32.64 -22.29 15.58
N THR A 528 -32.98 -21.28 14.78
CA THR A 528 -33.63 -20.06 15.29
C THR A 528 -35.00 -20.38 15.87
N ALA A 529 -35.82 -21.20 15.21
CA ALA A 529 -37.12 -21.66 15.70
C ALA A 529 -36.96 -22.48 16.98
N GLY A 530 -35.97 -23.38 17.04
CA GLY A 530 -35.66 -24.16 18.26
C GLY A 530 -35.32 -23.27 19.46
N ILE A 531 -34.53 -22.23 19.27
CA ILE A 531 -34.18 -21.26 20.33
C ILE A 531 -35.44 -20.47 20.79
N ILE A 532 -36.32 -20.07 19.85
CA ILE A 532 -37.55 -19.35 20.17
C ILE A 532 -38.50 -20.27 20.99
N VAL A 533 -38.63 -21.54 20.59
CA VAL A 533 -39.41 -22.52 21.33
C VAL A 533 -38.81 -22.76 22.74
N LEU A 534 -37.49 -22.92 22.82
CA LEU A 534 -36.79 -23.14 24.10
C LEU A 534 -37.02 -21.94 25.06
N ARG A 535 -37.18 -20.74 24.53
CA ARG A 535 -37.50 -19.52 25.31
C ARG A 535 -38.87 -19.61 26.00
N GLN A 536 -39.83 -20.37 25.47
CA GLN A 536 -41.16 -20.52 26.07
C GLN A 536 -41.15 -21.47 27.26
N PHE A 537 -40.13 -22.35 27.35
CA PHE A 537 -39.98 -23.34 28.41
C PHE A 537 -38.98 -22.91 29.51
N THR A 538 -38.29 -21.81 29.33
CA THR A 538 -37.32 -21.20 30.27
C THR A 538 -37.70 -19.78 30.59
#